data_3a9db56c7d28d74614991d317a9128bb
#
_entry.id   3a9db56c7d28d74614991d317a9128bb
#
_cell.length_a   1.000
_cell.length_b   1.000
_cell.length_c   1.000
_cell.angle_alpha   90.00
_cell.angle_beta   90.00
_cell.angle_gamma   90.00
#
_symmetry.space_group_name_H-M   'P 1'
#
loop_
_entity.id
_entity.type
_entity.pdbx_description
1 polymer ?
#
loop_
_entity_poly.entity_id
_entity_poly.type
_entity_poly.pdbx_seq_one_letter_code
_entity_poly.pdbx_strand_id
1 'polypeptide(L)'
;MSRWYSLEGKRIWVTGGAGYLGSAITAELDRVCSQVLCFDLPGKAEAFVREQKLTRTVPLSTDINDAARLPAILEALLAEHGVPDGVVHLVTASSSGKTLEVLTPDEFQRTFDLALTPSFILCRTLAERMKVRGSGSIILFSSMYGVVAPDKNIYHAPMAANPIDYGASKAATLQLSRYFAMHYGPSGVRFNCITPGPFPNPTIQRNHPSFIADLNKKTVLQRVGQNGEIVGPTLFLLTDSASFVTGHSLVVDGGWTIW
;
A
#
# COMPACT_ATOMS: atom_id res chain seq x y z
N MET A 1 -5.65 -22.42 -14.01
CA MET A 1 -4.46 -22.03 -13.22
C MET A 1 -4.23 -23.06 -12.13
N SER A 2 -2.96 -23.33 -11.75
CA SER A 2 -2.65 -24.13 -10.57
C SER A 2 -3.30 -23.46 -9.33
N ARG A 3 -3.86 -24.26 -8.41
CA ARG A 3 -4.49 -23.77 -7.18
C ARG A 3 -3.57 -22.81 -6.37
N TRP A 4 -2.24 -22.93 -6.51
CA TRP A 4 -1.25 -22.11 -5.84
C TRP A 4 -1.29 -20.62 -6.21
N TYR A 5 -1.73 -20.29 -7.43
CA TYR A 5 -1.78 -18.94 -7.96
C TYR A 5 -3.20 -18.38 -8.09
N SER A 6 -4.19 -19.10 -7.55
CA SER A 6 -5.60 -18.71 -7.68
C SER A 6 -6.03 -17.80 -6.52
N LEU A 7 -6.75 -16.75 -6.86
CA LEU A 7 -7.52 -15.91 -5.94
C LEU A 7 -9.02 -16.08 -6.15
N GLU A 8 -9.42 -17.09 -6.93
CA GLU A 8 -10.83 -17.42 -7.17
C GLU A 8 -11.54 -17.72 -5.84
N GLY A 9 -12.72 -17.17 -5.66
CA GLY A 9 -13.49 -17.31 -4.41
C GLY A 9 -13.03 -16.42 -3.26
N LYS A 10 -11.90 -15.71 -3.39
CA LYS A 10 -11.34 -14.85 -2.33
C LYS A 10 -12.01 -13.48 -2.28
N ARG A 11 -12.09 -12.93 -1.08
CA ARG A 11 -12.53 -11.55 -0.78
C ARG A 11 -11.32 -10.73 -0.36
N ILE A 12 -11.06 -9.64 -1.08
CA ILE A 12 -9.89 -8.80 -0.85
C ILE A 12 -10.33 -7.37 -0.54
N TRP A 13 -9.77 -6.78 0.52
CA TRP A 13 -9.97 -5.38 0.85
C TRP A 13 -8.75 -4.56 0.44
N VAL A 14 -8.97 -3.47 -0.29
CA VAL A 14 -7.91 -2.60 -0.82
C VAL A 14 -8.15 -1.18 -0.35
N THR A 15 -7.31 -0.67 0.54
CA THR A 15 -7.37 0.72 1.00
C THR A 15 -6.44 1.60 0.16
N GLY A 16 -6.92 2.78 -0.26
CA GLY A 16 -6.24 3.57 -1.30
C GLY A 16 -6.37 2.95 -2.69
N GLY A 17 -7.44 2.14 -2.89
CA GLY A 17 -7.62 1.30 -4.07
C GLY A 17 -7.93 2.05 -5.37
N ALA A 18 -8.33 3.33 -5.31
CA ALA A 18 -8.48 4.21 -6.48
C ALA A 18 -7.27 5.14 -6.68
N GLY A 19 -6.20 4.99 -5.90
CA GLY A 19 -4.92 5.68 -6.09
C GLY A 19 -4.13 5.15 -7.27
N TYR A 20 -2.97 5.79 -7.60
CA TYR A 20 -2.20 5.44 -8.79
C TYR A 20 -1.75 3.97 -8.85
N LEU A 21 -1.18 3.43 -7.77
CA LEU A 21 -0.82 2.01 -7.68
C LEU A 21 -2.03 1.14 -7.34
N GLY A 22 -2.90 1.64 -6.45
CA GLY A 22 -4.09 0.91 -6.00
C GLY A 22 -5.07 0.60 -7.13
N SER A 23 -5.25 1.50 -8.09
CA SER A 23 -6.15 1.30 -9.22
C SER A 23 -5.76 0.12 -10.10
N ALA A 24 -4.47 -0.05 -10.38
CA ALA A 24 -3.99 -1.19 -11.15
C ALA A 24 -4.19 -2.52 -10.39
N ILE A 25 -3.93 -2.53 -9.08
CA ILE A 25 -4.14 -3.70 -8.22
C ILE A 25 -5.63 -4.03 -8.14
N THR A 26 -6.47 -3.04 -7.84
CA THR A 26 -7.93 -3.23 -7.69
C THR A 26 -8.58 -3.74 -8.99
N ALA A 27 -8.19 -3.18 -10.13
CA ALA A 27 -8.70 -3.60 -11.43
C ALA A 27 -8.35 -5.07 -11.75
N GLU A 28 -7.14 -5.53 -11.42
CA GLU A 28 -6.77 -6.93 -11.63
C GLU A 28 -7.45 -7.85 -10.61
N LEU A 29 -7.57 -7.42 -9.34
CA LEU A 29 -8.30 -8.18 -8.33
C LEU A 29 -9.79 -8.35 -8.69
N ASP A 30 -10.43 -7.34 -9.29
CA ASP A 30 -11.80 -7.44 -9.81
C ASP A 30 -11.97 -8.59 -10.81
N ARG A 31 -10.92 -8.87 -11.59
CA ARG A 31 -10.96 -9.94 -12.61
C ARG A 31 -10.82 -11.35 -12.01
N VAL A 32 -10.07 -11.49 -10.92
CA VAL A 32 -9.62 -12.80 -10.42
C VAL A 32 -10.22 -13.19 -9.06
N CYS A 33 -10.80 -12.24 -8.30
CA CYS A 33 -11.41 -12.50 -7.00
C CYS A 33 -12.94 -12.62 -7.08
N SER A 34 -13.56 -13.10 -6.01
CA SER A 34 -15.04 -13.14 -5.90
C SER A 34 -15.61 -11.77 -5.52
N GLN A 35 -14.89 -11.02 -4.68
CA GLN A 35 -15.26 -9.68 -4.23
C GLN A 35 -14.03 -8.85 -3.88
N VAL A 36 -14.06 -7.57 -4.23
CA VAL A 36 -13.09 -6.57 -3.80
C VAL A 36 -13.83 -5.44 -3.10
N LEU A 37 -13.38 -5.04 -1.91
CA LEU A 37 -13.80 -3.80 -1.28
C LEU A 37 -12.72 -2.74 -1.53
N CYS A 38 -13.08 -1.68 -2.25
CA CYS A 38 -12.17 -0.60 -2.63
C CYS A 38 -12.44 0.64 -1.77
N PHE A 39 -11.56 0.90 -0.80
CA PHE A 39 -11.64 2.07 0.07
C PHE A 39 -10.82 3.20 -0.51
N ASP A 40 -11.44 4.36 -0.66
CA ASP A 40 -10.75 5.62 -0.98
C ASP A 40 -11.57 6.80 -0.44
N LEU A 41 -11.07 8.02 -0.61
CA LEU A 41 -11.75 9.24 -0.20
C LEU A 41 -13.13 9.38 -0.88
N PRO A 42 -14.07 10.10 -0.26
CA PRO A 42 -15.43 10.27 -0.76
C PRO A 42 -15.50 10.63 -2.26
N GLY A 43 -16.30 9.89 -3.00
CA GLY A 43 -16.52 10.06 -4.45
C GLY A 43 -15.44 9.47 -5.35
N LYS A 44 -14.24 9.17 -4.82
CA LYS A 44 -13.11 8.70 -5.62
C LYS A 44 -13.20 7.20 -5.93
N ALA A 45 -13.59 6.38 -4.95
CA ALA A 45 -13.79 4.95 -5.17
C ALA A 45 -14.93 4.69 -6.15
N GLU A 46 -16.07 5.39 -6.01
CA GLU A 46 -17.24 5.26 -6.89
C GLU A 46 -16.93 5.69 -8.32
N ALA A 47 -16.23 6.82 -8.50
CA ALA A 47 -15.82 7.28 -9.81
C ALA A 47 -14.92 6.25 -10.50
N PHE A 48 -13.91 5.75 -9.78
CA PHE A 48 -12.99 4.75 -10.30
C PHE A 48 -13.70 3.45 -10.72
N VAL A 49 -14.53 2.88 -9.85
CA VAL A 49 -15.28 1.64 -10.12
C VAL A 49 -16.19 1.81 -11.35
N ARG A 50 -16.89 2.94 -11.45
CA ARG A 50 -17.78 3.25 -12.58
C ARG A 50 -16.99 3.41 -13.89
N GLU A 51 -15.89 4.18 -13.87
CA GLU A 51 -15.08 4.48 -15.06
C GLU A 51 -14.40 3.24 -15.60
N GLN A 52 -13.89 2.38 -14.72
CA GLN A 52 -13.27 1.11 -15.09
C GLN A 52 -14.24 -0.03 -15.31
N LYS A 53 -15.55 0.19 -15.08
CA LYS A 53 -16.63 -0.81 -15.22
C LYS A 53 -16.36 -2.08 -14.42
N LEU A 54 -15.85 -1.92 -13.19
CA LEU A 54 -15.55 -3.04 -12.30
C LEU A 54 -16.86 -3.64 -11.79
N THR A 55 -16.97 -4.96 -11.82
CA THR A 55 -18.23 -5.68 -11.55
C THR A 55 -18.24 -6.43 -10.22
N ARG A 56 -17.07 -6.72 -9.69
CA ARG A 56 -16.87 -7.43 -8.41
C ARG A 56 -16.34 -6.53 -7.31
N THR A 57 -16.13 -5.25 -7.64
CA THR A 57 -15.59 -4.26 -6.71
C THR A 57 -16.72 -3.40 -6.14
N VAL A 58 -16.83 -3.42 -4.83
CA VAL A 58 -17.71 -2.55 -4.03
C VAL A 58 -16.91 -1.29 -3.66
N PRO A 59 -17.29 -0.11 -4.14
CA PRO A 59 -16.64 1.13 -3.75
C PRO A 59 -17.08 1.55 -2.35
N LEU A 60 -16.12 1.98 -1.53
CA LEU A 60 -16.36 2.44 -0.16
C LEU A 60 -15.73 3.83 0.02
N SER A 61 -16.58 4.85 0.07
CA SER A 61 -16.20 6.23 0.38
C SER A 61 -15.93 6.38 1.86
N THR A 62 -14.72 6.05 2.29
CA THR A 62 -14.33 6.07 3.70
C THR A 62 -12.94 6.62 3.88
N ASP A 63 -12.81 7.68 4.67
CA ASP A 63 -11.51 8.14 5.13
C ASP A 63 -11.02 7.24 6.26
N ILE A 64 -10.15 6.31 5.93
CA ILE A 64 -9.56 5.38 6.91
C ILE A 64 -8.52 6.05 7.82
N ASN A 65 -8.12 7.30 7.54
CA ASN A 65 -7.21 8.05 8.39
C ASN A 65 -7.89 8.62 9.64
N ASP A 66 -9.22 8.58 9.70
CA ASP A 66 -9.97 8.90 10.92
C ASP A 66 -9.86 7.74 11.93
N ALA A 67 -8.76 7.73 12.66
CA ALA A 67 -8.45 6.67 13.63
C ALA A 67 -9.52 6.51 14.72
N ALA A 68 -10.27 7.57 15.04
CA ALA A 68 -11.32 7.50 16.06
C ALA A 68 -12.56 6.72 15.58
N ARG A 69 -12.91 6.87 14.31
CA ARG A 69 -14.08 6.21 13.69
C ARG A 69 -13.76 4.86 13.08
N LEU A 70 -12.48 4.63 12.71
CA LEU A 70 -12.05 3.44 11.98
C LEU A 70 -12.47 2.11 12.66
N PRO A 71 -12.38 1.91 14.00
CA PRO A 71 -12.80 0.66 14.61
C PRO A 71 -14.28 0.34 14.34
N ALA A 72 -15.18 1.31 14.51
CA ALA A 72 -16.60 1.12 14.28
C ALA A 72 -16.92 0.84 12.80
N ILE A 73 -16.22 1.53 11.88
CA ILE A 73 -16.34 1.31 10.43
C ILE A 73 -15.94 -0.14 10.09
N LEU A 74 -14.79 -0.62 10.59
CA LEU A 74 -14.31 -1.97 10.32
C LEU A 74 -15.27 -3.04 10.86
N GLU A 75 -15.83 -2.87 12.05
CA GLU A 75 -16.81 -3.82 12.60
C GLU A 75 -18.09 -3.86 11.77
N ALA A 76 -18.62 -2.72 11.32
CA ALA A 76 -19.79 -2.67 10.44
C ALA A 76 -19.51 -3.41 9.10
N LEU A 77 -18.36 -3.15 8.49
CA LEU A 77 -17.97 -3.80 7.25
C LEU A 77 -17.72 -5.31 7.41
N LEU A 78 -17.16 -5.73 8.53
CA LEU A 78 -17.01 -7.15 8.85
C LEU A 78 -18.36 -7.85 9.02
N ALA A 79 -19.34 -7.17 9.61
CA ALA A 79 -20.71 -7.69 9.75
C ALA A 79 -21.42 -7.82 8.39
N GLU A 80 -21.24 -6.85 7.49
CA GLU A 80 -21.90 -6.80 6.18
C GLU A 80 -21.20 -7.71 5.14
N HIS A 81 -19.87 -7.65 5.06
CA HIS A 81 -19.10 -8.29 4.00
C HIS A 81 -18.29 -9.51 4.47
N GLY A 82 -18.26 -9.76 5.78
CA GLY A 82 -17.49 -10.85 6.38
C GLY A 82 -15.98 -10.58 6.42
N VAL A 83 -15.23 -11.55 6.96
CA VAL A 83 -13.77 -11.43 7.13
C VAL A 83 -13.09 -11.59 5.77
N PRO A 84 -12.23 -10.62 5.33
CA PRO A 84 -11.50 -10.75 4.07
C PRO A 84 -10.46 -11.89 4.12
N ASP A 85 -10.16 -12.46 2.95
CA ASP A 85 -9.07 -13.44 2.80
C ASP A 85 -7.72 -12.73 2.68
N GLY A 86 -7.71 -11.53 2.12
CA GLY A 86 -6.53 -10.69 2.02
C GLY A 86 -6.84 -9.20 2.15
N VAL A 87 -5.81 -8.45 2.52
CA VAL A 87 -5.86 -6.99 2.63
C VAL A 87 -4.64 -6.39 1.95
N VAL A 88 -4.87 -5.35 1.14
CA VAL A 88 -3.81 -4.53 0.53
C VAL A 88 -3.97 -3.10 1.03
N HIS A 89 -3.01 -2.64 1.83
CA HIS A 89 -3.07 -1.34 2.47
C HIS A 89 -2.05 -0.37 1.87
N LEU A 90 -2.54 0.57 1.03
CA LEU A 90 -1.70 1.53 0.29
C LEU A 90 -1.76 2.95 0.86
N VAL A 91 -2.61 3.21 1.84
CA VAL A 91 -2.79 4.58 2.35
C VAL A 91 -1.52 5.08 3.02
N THR A 92 -1.25 6.36 2.80
CA THR A 92 -0.07 7.04 3.34
C THR A 92 -0.36 8.52 3.58
N ALA A 93 0.47 9.14 4.37
CA ALA A 93 0.50 10.58 4.59
C ALA A 93 1.94 11.08 4.55
N SER A 94 2.12 12.37 4.28
CA SER A 94 3.41 13.04 4.35
C SER A 94 3.22 14.56 4.39
N SER A 95 4.19 15.28 4.89
CA SER A 95 4.27 16.75 4.83
C SER A 95 4.88 17.22 3.50
N SER A 96 4.30 16.78 2.37
CA SER A 96 4.81 17.09 1.03
C SER A 96 5.10 18.56 0.81
N GLY A 97 6.27 18.87 0.23
CA GLY A 97 6.76 20.23 -0.01
C GLY A 97 7.46 20.87 1.18
N LYS A 98 7.51 20.22 2.35
CA LYS A 98 8.28 20.71 3.51
C LYS A 98 9.73 20.21 3.46
N THR A 99 10.66 21.10 3.74
CA THR A 99 12.06 20.73 3.95
C THR A 99 12.32 20.51 5.45
N LEU A 100 13.46 19.89 5.77
CA LEU A 100 13.81 19.60 7.17
C LEU A 100 13.84 20.86 8.04
N GLU A 101 14.24 22.00 7.47
CA GLU A 101 14.40 23.26 8.18
C GLU A 101 13.06 23.91 8.57
N VAL A 102 11.98 23.60 7.86
CA VAL A 102 10.66 24.22 8.07
C VAL A 102 9.59 23.25 8.59
N LEU A 103 9.91 21.96 8.63
CA LEU A 103 9.01 20.94 9.17
C LEU A 103 8.90 21.10 10.70
N THR A 104 7.69 21.32 11.19
CA THR A 104 7.44 21.42 12.64
C THR A 104 7.26 20.06 13.28
N PRO A 105 7.48 19.91 14.60
CA PRO A 105 7.20 18.67 15.33
C PRO A 105 5.74 18.21 15.19
N ASP A 106 4.78 19.11 15.17
CA ASP A 106 3.35 18.79 15.03
C ASP A 106 3.04 18.22 13.62
N GLU A 107 3.63 18.78 12.56
CA GLU A 107 3.50 18.26 11.20
C GLU A 107 4.15 16.88 11.07
N PHE A 108 5.31 16.68 11.68
CA PHE A 108 5.97 15.39 11.75
C PHE A 108 5.06 14.36 12.46
N GLN A 109 4.55 14.69 13.66
CA GLN A 109 3.64 13.81 14.42
C GLN A 109 2.37 13.50 13.62
N ARG A 110 1.77 14.50 12.97
CA ARG A 110 0.56 14.34 12.16
C ARG A 110 0.73 13.29 11.05
N THR A 111 1.90 13.20 10.44
CA THR A 111 2.17 12.14 9.43
C THR A 111 2.05 10.75 10.04
N PHE A 112 2.55 10.53 11.25
CA PHE A 112 2.41 9.25 11.94
C PHE A 112 0.96 8.98 12.37
N ASP A 113 0.25 9.99 12.83
CA ASP A 113 -1.16 9.87 13.22
C ASP A 113 -2.05 9.48 12.04
N LEU A 114 -1.74 9.98 10.83
CA LEU A 114 -2.50 9.70 9.61
C LEU A 114 -2.02 8.45 8.85
N ALA A 115 -0.78 8.03 9.01
CA ALA A 115 -0.23 6.89 8.28
C ALA A 115 -0.15 5.62 9.14
N LEU A 116 0.42 5.71 10.35
CA LEU A 116 0.70 4.52 11.16
C LEU A 116 -0.44 4.12 12.09
N THR A 117 -1.07 5.08 12.75
CA THR A 117 -2.16 4.78 13.70
C THR A 117 -3.33 4.07 13.01
N PRO A 118 -3.83 4.53 11.85
CA PRO A 118 -4.85 3.80 11.09
C PRO A 118 -4.38 2.43 10.60
N SER A 119 -3.11 2.35 10.13
CA SER A 119 -2.53 1.06 9.72
C SER A 119 -2.50 0.05 10.86
N PHE A 120 -2.11 0.48 12.05
CA PHE A 120 -2.12 -0.37 13.26
C PHE A 120 -3.53 -0.85 13.60
N ILE A 121 -4.52 0.06 13.63
CA ILE A 121 -5.91 -0.26 13.95
C ILE A 121 -6.47 -1.26 12.94
N LEU A 122 -6.34 -0.98 11.65
CA LEU A 122 -6.83 -1.83 10.56
C LEU A 122 -6.20 -3.22 10.62
N CYS A 123 -4.87 -3.29 10.68
CA CYS A 123 -4.14 -4.55 10.70
C CYS A 123 -4.53 -5.40 11.92
N ARG A 124 -4.57 -4.81 13.10
CA ARG A 124 -4.94 -5.53 14.33
C ARG A 124 -6.37 -6.04 14.26
N THR A 125 -7.33 -5.18 13.91
CA THR A 125 -8.75 -5.55 13.86
C THR A 125 -8.99 -6.68 12.88
N LEU A 126 -8.46 -6.59 11.66
CA LEU A 126 -8.68 -7.61 10.65
C LEU A 126 -7.91 -8.91 10.96
N ALA A 127 -6.69 -8.81 11.47
CA ALA A 127 -5.89 -9.98 11.85
C ALA A 127 -6.53 -10.78 13.00
N GLU A 128 -7.14 -10.14 14.00
CA GLU A 128 -7.87 -10.85 15.05
C GLU A 128 -9.04 -11.68 14.48
N ARG A 129 -9.72 -11.19 13.46
CA ARG A 129 -10.80 -11.94 12.78
C ARG A 129 -10.23 -13.05 11.89
N MET A 130 -9.16 -12.77 11.15
CA MET A 130 -8.45 -13.77 10.34
C MET A 130 -7.88 -14.91 11.20
N LYS A 131 -7.33 -14.59 12.40
CA LYS A 131 -6.82 -15.55 13.37
C LYS A 131 -7.87 -16.59 13.77
N VAL A 132 -9.11 -16.18 14.00
CA VAL A 132 -10.21 -17.11 14.33
C VAL A 132 -10.48 -18.08 13.17
N ARG A 133 -10.32 -17.62 11.93
CA ARG A 133 -10.44 -18.47 10.73
C ARG A 133 -9.20 -19.35 10.48
N GLY A 134 -8.06 -19.01 11.07
CA GLY A 134 -6.80 -19.73 10.86
C GLY A 134 -6.09 -19.41 9.55
N SER A 135 -6.45 -18.33 8.86
CA SER A 135 -5.84 -17.95 7.58
C SER A 135 -6.05 -16.49 7.22
N GLY A 136 -5.07 -15.87 6.55
CA GLY A 136 -5.15 -14.52 6.02
C GLY A 136 -3.84 -14.04 5.44
N SER A 137 -3.89 -13.01 4.57
CA SER A 137 -2.72 -12.33 4.04
C SER A 137 -2.92 -10.82 4.07
N ILE A 138 -2.07 -10.09 4.79
CA ILE A 138 -2.10 -8.64 4.88
C ILE A 138 -0.82 -8.08 4.28
N ILE A 139 -0.96 -7.17 3.33
CA ILE A 139 0.12 -6.53 2.61
C ILE A 139 0.10 -5.04 2.91
N LEU A 140 1.18 -4.53 3.47
CA LEU A 140 1.42 -3.10 3.71
C LEU A 140 2.32 -2.53 2.61
N PHE A 141 2.11 -1.27 2.26
CA PHE A 141 2.96 -0.57 1.31
C PHE A 141 3.93 0.36 2.03
N SER A 142 5.21 -0.01 2.01
CA SER A 142 6.32 0.84 2.40
C SER A 142 6.76 1.72 1.23
N SER A 143 8.03 2.03 1.13
CA SER A 143 8.68 2.79 0.07
C SER A 143 10.18 2.50 0.08
N MET A 144 10.85 2.68 -1.06
CA MET A 144 12.32 2.73 -1.09
C MET A 144 12.88 3.72 -0.05
N TYR A 145 12.16 4.82 0.24
CA TYR A 145 12.55 5.81 1.26
C TYR A 145 12.30 5.36 2.71
N GLY A 146 11.71 4.20 2.92
CA GLY A 146 11.74 3.50 4.20
C GLY A 146 13.02 2.67 4.40
N VAL A 147 13.86 2.54 3.35
CA VAL A 147 15.10 1.74 3.35
C VAL A 147 16.33 2.61 3.12
N VAL A 148 16.25 3.60 2.23
CA VAL A 148 17.32 4.55 1.91
C VAL A 148 16.80 5.99 2.00
N ALA A 149 17.71 6.95 2.23
CA ALA A 149 17.36 8.37 2.20
C ALA A 149 17.16 8.87 0.76
N PRO A 150 16.33 9.91 0.55
CA PRO A 150 16.24 10.59 -0.73
C PRO A 150 17.58 11.20 -1.17
N ASP A 151 17.95 11.00 -2.43
CA ASP A 151 19.07 11.76 -3.01
C ASP A 151 18.59 13.15 -3.42
N LYS A 152 19.07 14.18 -2.73
CA LYS A 152 18.67 15.57 -2.98
C LYS A 152 19.02 16.05 -4.39
N ASN A 153 20.03 15.47 -5.04
CA ASN A 153 20.55 15.93 -6.34
C ASN A 153 19.58 15.63 -7.50
N ILE A 154 18.61 14.76 -7.33
CA ILE A 154 17.62 14.47 -8.38
C ILE A 154 16.40 15.42 -8.34
N TYR A 155 16.26 16.21 -7.29
CA TYR A 155 15.15 17.15 -7.13
C TYR A 155 15.57 18.54 -7.57
N HIS A 156 14.96 19.02 -8.66
CA HIS A 156 15.22 20.35 -9.21
C HIS A 156 14.12 21.34 -8.78
N ALA A 157 14.52 22.56 -8.41
CA ALA A 157 13.56 23.59 -8.03
C ALA A 157 12.47 23.79 -9.10
N PRO A 158 11.23 23.96 -8.73
CA PRO A 158 10.69 24.15 -7.38
C PRO A 158 10.36 22.85 -6.60
N MET A 159 10.73 21.67 -7.11
CA MET A 159 10.43 20.39 -6.48
C MET A 159 11.29 20.17 -5.24
N ALA A 160 10.65 19.97 -4.10
CA ALA A 160 11.34 19.57 -2.86
C ALA A 160 11.56 18.04 -2.83
N ALA A 161 12.62 17.60 -2.16
CA ALA A 161 12.84 16.19 -1.86
C ALA A 161 11.71 15.63 -0.98
N ASN A 162 11.51 14.32 -1.02
CA ASN A 162 10.58 13.68 -0.09
C ASN A 162 10.94 14.02 1.36
N PRO A 163 9.98 14.45 2.19
CA PRO A 163 10.24 14.89 3.54
C PRO A 163 10.61 13.72 4.47
N ILE A 164 11.30 14.02 5.56
CA ILE A 164 11.82 13.02 6.50
C ILE A 164 10.72 12.19 7.18
N ASP A 165 9.59 12.79 7.48
CA ASP A 165 8.43 12.15 8.10
C ASP A 165 7.86 11.02 7.22
N TYR A 166 7.88 11.20 5.89
CA TYR A 166 7.50 10.16 4.95
C TYR A 166 8.43 8.94 5.06
N GLY A 167 9.74 9.13 4.91
CA GLY A 167 10.72 8.04 5.00
C GLY A 167 10.65 7.32 6.36
N ALA A 168 10.57 8.09 7.45
CA ALA A 168 10.46 7.56 8.80
C ALA A 168 9.17 6.72 8.99
N SER A 169 8.03 7.21 8.50
CA SER A 169 6.76 6.46 8.59
C SER A 169 6.79 5.16 7.75
N LYS A 170 7.46 5.20 6.59
CA LYS A 170 7.62 4.01 5.73
C LYS A 170 8.59 2.98 6.30
N ALA A 171 9.63 3.43 7.00
CA ALA A 171 10.50 2.54 7.79
C ALA A 171 9.73 1.88 8.95
N ALA A 172 8.91 2.68 9.65
CA ALA A 172 8.06 2.16 10.72
C ALA A 172 7.03 1.13 10.20
N THR A 173 6.50 1.30 8.99
CA THR A 173 5.60 0.34 8.34
C THR A 173 6.28 -1.02 8.15
N LEU A 174 7.57 -1.06 7.79
CA LEU A 174 8.33 -2.30 7.67
C LEU A 174 8.42 -3.06 9.00
N GLN A 175 8.71 -2.33 10.08
CA GLN A 175 8.83 -2.94 11.41
C GLN A 175 7.46 -3.36 11.97
N LEU A 176 6.41 -2.58 11.70
CA LEU A 176 5.03 -2.93 12.05
C LEU A 176 4.62 -4.27 11.41
N SER A 177 4.92 -4.46 10.13
CA SER A 177 4.66 -5.71 9.42
C SER A 177 5.39 -6.90 10.04
N ARG A 178 6.68 -6.75 10.40
CA ARG A 178 7.45 -7.81 11.04
C ARG A 178 6.87 -8.21 12.40
N TYR A 179 6.48 -7.22 13.21
CA TYR A 179 5.88 -7.49 14.51
C TYR A 179 4.56 -8.24 14.39
N PHE A 180 3.69 -7.82 13.47
CA PHE A 180 2.43 -8.51 13.21
C PHE A 180 2.65 -9.92 12.64
N ALA A 181 3.62 -10.10 11.76
CA ALA A 181 3.99 -11.42 11.23
C ALA A 181 4.41 -12.39 12.34
N MET A 182 5.24 -11.93 13.27
CA MET A 182 5.66 -12.71 14.43
C MET A 182 4.48 -13.06 15.34
N HIS A 183 3.59 -12.08 15.58
CA HIS A 183 2.46 -12.25 16.51
C HIS A 183 1.35 -13.14 15.96
N TYR A 184 0.98 -12.95 14.69
CA TYR A 184 -0.17 -13.63 14.07
C TYR A 184 0.22 -14.84 13.19
N GLY A 185 1.49 -15.00 12.85
CA GLY A 185 2.00 -16.12 12.06
C GLY A 185 1.61 -17.49 12.59
N PRO A 186 1.74 -17.77 13.92
CA PRO A 186 1.30 -19.04 14.52
C PRO A 186 -0.18 -19.35 14.33
N SER A 187 -0.99 -18.33 14.03
CA SER A 187 -2.44 -18.46 13.73
C SER A 187 -2.75 -18.47 12.24
N GLY A 188 -1.75 -18.67 11.36
CA GLY A 188 -1.95 -18.77 9.91
C GLY A 188 -2.19 -17.43 9.20
N VAL A 189 -1.96 -16.29 9.84
CA VAL A 189 -2.09 -14.97 9.22
C VAL A 189 -0.71 -14.43 8.85
N ARG A 190 -0.50 -14.20 7.55
CA ARG A 190 0.77 -13.68 7.02
C ARG A 190 0.72 -12.17 6.92
N PHE A 191 1.83 -11.52 7.23
CA PHE A 191 2.03 -10.09 7.03
C PHE A 191 3.30 -9.86 6.23
N ASN A 192 3.18 -9.08 5.15
CA ASN A 192 4.31 -8.71 4.32
C ASN A 192 4.22 -7.24 3.92
N CYS A 193 5.34 -6.69 3.46
CA CYS A 193 5.39 -5.39 2.83
C CYS A 193 5.71 -5.52 1.35
N ILE A 194 5.21 -4.59 0.55
CA ILE A 194 5.79 -4.22 -0.73
C ILE A 194 6.53 -2.90 -0.53
N THR A 195 7.75 -2.82 -1.06
CA THR A 195 8.59 -1.62 -1.02
C THR A 195 8.79 -1.13 -2.46
N PRO A 196 7.89 -0.26 -2.96
CA PRO A 196 8.03 0.29 -4.30
C PRO A 196 9.21 1.24 -4.39
N GLY A 197 9.87 1.24 -5.55
CA GLY A 197 10.81 2.24 -5.98
C GLY A 197 10.14 3.47 -6.62
N PRO A 198 10.73 4.07 -7.64
CA PRO A 198 10.17 5.22 -8.32
C PRO A 198 9.03 4.81 -9.26
N PHE A 199 7.80 5.06 -8.82
CA PHE A 199 6.56 4.91 -9.60
C PHE A 199 5.86 6.26 -9.75
N PRO A 200 6.44 7.24 -10.45
CA PRO A 200 5.82 8.54 -10.66
C PRO A 200 4.55 8.40 -11.48
N ASN A 201 3.46 9.07 -11.05
CA ASN A 201 2.22 9.08 -11.82
C ASN A 201 2.38 9.83 -13.16
N PRO A 202 1.48 9.63 -14.14
CA PRO A 202 1.58 10.25 -15.47
C PRO A 202 1.68 11.77 -15.46
N THR A 203 1.09 12.44 -14.47
CA THR A 203 1.18 13.90 -14.34
C THR A 203 2.59 14.34 -13.98
N ILE A 204 3.23 13.67 -13.03
CA ILE A 204 4.62 13.93 -12.67
C ILE A 204 5.54 13.61 -13.86
N GLN A 205 5.31 12.52 -14.58
CA GLN A 205 6.11 12.16 -15.73
C GLN A 205 6.06 13.22 -16.84
N ARG A 206 4.88 13.79 -17.11
CA ARG A 206 4.72 14.87 -18.11
C ARG A 206 5.31 16.20 -17.68
N ASN A 207 5.10 16.57 -16.40
CA ASN A 207 5.41 17.91 -15.93
C ASN A 207 6.88 18.07 -15.50
N HIS A 208 7.60 16.95 -15.22
CA HIS A 208 8.96 16.98 -14.69
C HIS A 208 9.90 16.02 -15.42
N PRO A 209 10.14 16.19 -16.75
CA PRO A 209 10.93 15.25 -17.56
C PRO A 209 12.39 15.12 -17.11
N SER A 210 13.00 16.19 -16.60
CA SER A 210 14.37 16.13 -16.05
C SER A 210 14.44 15.26 -14.78
N PHE A 211 13.47 15.40 -13.88
CA PHE A 211 13.36 14.54 -12.71
C PHE A 211 13.20 13.05 -13.12
N ILE A 212 12.36 12.77 -14.12
CA ILE A 212 12.21 11.40 -14.64
C ILE A 212 13.50 10.86 -15.23
N ALA A 213 14.26 11.69 -15.96
CA ALA A 213 15.56 11.29 -16.49
C ALA A 213 16.56 10.92 -15.38
N ASP A 214 16.56 11.67 -14.27
CA ASP A 214 17.42 11.37 -13.13
C ASP A 214 16.94 10.15 -12.33
N LEU A 215 15.63 9.95 -12.17
CA LEU A 215 15.08 8.70 -11.62
C LEU A 215 15.53 7.49 -12.46
N ASN A 216 15.48 7.59 -13.80
CA ASN A 216 15.91 6.51 -14.68
C ASN A 216 17.37 6.14 -14.48
N LYS A 217 18.28 7.13 -14.36
CA LYS A 217 19.72 6.90 -14.11
C LYS A 217 19.99 6.19 -12.78
N LYS A 218 19.11 6.38 -11.79
CA LYS A 218 19.25 5.81 -10.45
C LYS A 218 18.72 4.37 -10.34
N THR A 219 17.92 3.91 -11.27
CA THR A 219 17.50 2.51 -11.32
C THR A 219 18.48 1.69 -12.17
N VAL A 220 18.75 0.46 -11.75
CA VAL A 220 19.55 -0.50 -12.56
C VAL A 220 18.85 -0.80 -13.89
N LEU A 221 17.52 -0.85 -13.90
CA LEU A 221 16.72 -1.05 -15.11
C LEU A 221 16.60 0.19 -15.98
N GLN A 222 17.21 1.33 -15.60
CA GLN A 222 17.27 2.59 -16.34
C GLN A 222 15.91 3.16 -16.76
N ARG A 223 14.89 2.89 -16.01
CA ARG A 223 13.53 3.41 -16.20
C ARG A 223 12.76 3.45 -14.88
N VAL A 224 11.73 4.28 -14.83
CA VAL A 224 10.75 4.26 -13.74
C VAL A 224 9.79 3.08 -13.89
N GLY A 225 9.18 2.68 -12.80
CA GLY A 225 8.16 1.64 -12.76
C GLY A 225 6.82 2.12 -13.33
N GLN A 226 6.11 1.22 -13.99
CA GLN A 226 4.72 1.41 -14.43
C GLN A 226 3.78 0.81 -13.38
N ASN A 227 2.63 1.44 -13.14
CA ASN A 227 1.71 0.99 -12.07
C ASN A 227 1.25 -0.47 -12.20
N GLY A 228 1.19 -1.01 -13.41
CA GLY A 228 0.88 -2.43 -13.64
C GLY A 228 1.96 -3.39 -13.14
N GLU A 229 3.21 -2.94 -12.99
CA GLU A 229 4.32 -3.80 -12.55
C GLU A 229 4.26 -4.14 -11.05
N ILE A 230 3.47 -3.39 -10.27
CA ILE A 230 3.24 -3.66 -8.85
C ILE A 230 2.19 -4.77 -8.63
N VAL A 231 1.40 -5.08 -9.65
CA VAL A 231 0.27 -6.02 -9.56
C VAL A 231 0.76 -7.44 -9.29
N GLY A 232 1.67 -7.96 -10.11
CA GLY A 232 2.19 -9.33 -9.97
C GLY A 232 2.77 -9.62 -8.57
N PRO A 233 3.70 -8.79 -8.05
CA PRO A 233 4.20 -8.90 -6.67
C PRO A 233 3.09 -8.89 -5.60
N THR A 234 2.07 -8.05 -5.77
CA THR A 234 0.94 -7.97 -4.83
C THR A 234 0.10 -9.25 -4.86
N LEU A 235 -0.26 -9.72 -6.05
CA LEU A 235 -1.02 -10.96 -6.21
C LEU A 235 -0.25 -12.17 -5.69
N PHE A 236 1.06 -12.26 -5.95
CA PHE A 236 1.91 -13.31 -5.39
C PHE A 236 1.77 -13.39 -3.87
N LEU A 237 1.94 -12.28 -3.17
CA LEU A 237 1.86 -12.25 -1.71
C LEU A 237 0.46 -12.57 -1.16
N LEU A 238 -0.61 -12.34 -1.93
CA LEU A 238 -1.99 -12.72 -1.56
C LEU A 238 -2.26 -14.21 -1.71
N THR A 239 -1.60 -14.88 -2.65
CA THR A 239 -1.86 -16.28 -3.01
C THR A 239 -1.16 -17.30 -2.09
N ASP A 240 -1.55 -18.57 -2.23
CA ASP A 240 -0.90 -19.69 -1.54
C ASP A 240 0.55 -19.94 -2.02
N SER A 241 0.95 -19.38 -3.18
CA SER A 241 2.35 -19.40 -3.63
C SER A 241 3.30 -18.70 -2.66
N ALA A 242 2.77 -17.79 -1.83
CA ALA A 242 3.51 -17.11 -0.77
C ALA A 242 3.22 -17.70 0.63
N SER A 243 2.72 -18.94 0.73
CA SER A 243 2.32 -19.56 2.01
C SER A 243 3.47 -19.65 3.03
N PHE A 244 4.71 -19.67 2.58
CA PHE A 244 5.90 -19.67 3.45
C PHE A 244 6.63 -18.32 3.48
N VAL A 245 5.94 -17.23 3.06
CA VAL A 245 6.48 -15.85 3.06
C VAL A 245 5.69 -15.01 4.06
N THR A 246 6.33 -14.62 5.16
CA THR A 246 5.76 -13.70 6.16
C THR A 246 6.87 -12.85 6.80
N GLY A 247 6.56 -11.63 7.22
CA GLY A 247 7.53 -10.66 7.76
C GLY A 247 8.49 -10.10 6.72
N HIS A 248 8.29 -10.41 5.43
CA HIS A 248 9.16 -10.02 4.34
C HIS A 248 8.79 -8.64 3.77
N SER A 249 9.80 -7.93 3.27
CA SER A 249 9.62 -6.74 2.44
C SER A 249 10.05 -7.06 1.01
N LEU A 250 9.08 -7.23 0.13
CA LEU A 250 9.34 -7.47 -1.29
C LEU A 250 9.63 -6.12 -1.97
N VAL A 251 10.90 -5.91 -2.31
CA VAL A 251 11.35 -4.69 -2.98
C VAL A 251 11.03 -4.78 -4.47
N VAL A 252 10.36 -3.74 -5.00
CA VAL A 252 9.95 -3.62 -6.40
C VAL A 252 10.38 -2.23 -6.87
N ASP A 253 11.66 -2.04 -7.15
CA ASP A 253 12.30 -0.71 -7.29
C ASP A 253 13.22 -0.55 -8.49
N GLY A 254 13.26 -1.54 -9.39
CA GLY A 254 14.16 -1.51 -10.55
C GLY A 254 15.65 -1.52 -10.18
N GLY A 255 15.98 -1.99 -8.97
CA GLY A 255 17.34 -2.04 -8.44
C GLY A 255 17.82 -0.74 -7.80
N TRP A 256 16.91 0.19 -7.45
CA TRP A 256 17.26 1.45 -6.82
C TRP A 256 18.04 1.30 -5.50
N THR A 257 17.67 0.33 -4.66
CA THR A 257 18.22 0.20 -3.29
C THR A 257 19.43 -0.72 -3.17
N ILE A 258 19.98 -1.25 -4.26
CA ILE A 258 21.07 -2.22 -4.22
C ILE A 258 22.47 -1.61 -4.42
N TRP A 259 22.59 -0.30 -4.65
CA TRP A 259 23.86 0.39 -4.90
C TRP A 259 23.93 1.79 -4.24
#